data_4ba582aa8dadf2535f6e92f1273cde49
#
_entry.id   4ba582aa8dadf2535f6e92f1273cde49
#
_cell.length_a   1.000
_cell.length_b   1.000
_cell.length_c   1.000
_cell.angle_alpha   90.00
_cell.angle_beta   90.00
_cell.angle_gamma   90.00
#
_symmetry.space_group_name_H-M   'P 1'
#
loop_
_entity.id
_entity.type
_entity.pdbx_description
1 polymer ?
#
loop_
_entity_poly.entity_id
_entity_poly.type
_entity_poly.pdbx_seq_one_letter_code
_entity_poly.pdbx_strand_id
1 'polypeptide(L)'
;MASRKGENSEMEEIESEKNGSVVGIWRTLDASANRSAEAVRVLEDILRFCLNDAFLSREAKAIRHELAVIFAREDLQARIRLRDVLRDVGVSSKVAKTPPRTEMRHVFAANAARASQSIRSLEECSRLVVPAVTASFEQLRYRIYSLEKAAMTIITSQNKLADISLCVLLDVDQPQTEFKMLVAKLLAAGVKMIQLRD
;
A
#
# COMPACT_ATOMS: atom_id res chain seq x y z
N MET A 1 -16.69 -50.86 -26.24
CA MET A 1 -17.60 -49.87 -25.58
C MET A 1 -17.09 -49.35 -24.24
N ALA A 2 -16.12 -49.96 -23.57
CA ALA A 2 -15.58 -49.48 -22.30
C ALA A 2 -14.62 -48.27 -22.39
N SER A 3 -13.90 -48.09 -23.51
CA SER A 3 -12.89 -47.01 -23.68
C SER A 3 -13.50 -45.59 -23.72
N ARG A 4 -14.65 -45.41 -24.36
CA ARG A 4 -15.33 -44.10 -24.44
C ARG A 4 -15.93 -43.56 -23.13
N LYS A 5 -16.26 -44.44 -22.18
CA LYS A 5 -16.77 -44.04 -20.87
C LYS A 5 -15.70 -43.52 -19.92
N GLY A 6 -14.46 -44.03 -20.04
CA GLY A 6 -13.31 -43.54 -19.27
C GLY A 6 -12.86 -42.15 -19.73
N GLU A 7 -12.77 -41.93 -21.03
CA GLU A 7 -12.37 -40.63 -21.60
C GLU A 7 -13.34 -39.49 -21.29
N ASN A 8 -14.65 -39.77 -21.28
CA ASN A 8 -15.65 -38.76 -20.86
C ASN A 8 -15.58 -38.45 -19.37
N SER A 9 -15.32 -39.42 -18.51
CA SER A 9 -15.17 -39.20 -17.05
C SER A 9 -13.91 -38.37 -16.73
N GLU A 10 -12.79 -38.63 -17.39
CA GLU A 10 -11.57 -37.85 -17.24
C GLU A 10 -11.74 -36.40 -17.78
N MET A 11 -12.45 -36.21 -18.88
CA MET A 11 -12.73 -34.87 -19.41
C MET A 11 -13.66 -34.07 -18.50
N GLU A 12 -14.69 -34.68 -17.90
CA GLU A 12 -15.59 -34.04 -16.93
C GLU A 12 -14.84 -33.68 -15.62
N GLU A 13 -13.92 -34.51 -15.17
CA GLU A 13 -13.07 -34.23 -13.99
C GLU A 13 -12.11 -33.05 -14.24
N ILE A 14 -11.44 -33.02 -15.41
CA ILE A 14 -10.54 -31.93 -15.81
C ILE A 14 -11.33 -30.60 -15.99
N GLU A 15 -12.54 -30.64 -16.51
CA GLU A 15 -13.40 -29.47 -16.65
C GLU A 15 -13.90 -28.96 -15.28
N SER A 16 -14.23 -29.86 -14.37
CA SER A 16 -14.60 -29.55 -13.00
C SER A 16 -13.45 -28.91 -12.19
N GLU A 17 -12.24 -29.45 -12.32
CA GLU A 17 -11.04 -28.88 -11.68
C GLU A 17 -10.68 -27.49 -12.25
N LYS A 18 -10.78 -27.30 -13.56
CA LYS A 18 -10.59 -25.99 -14.21
C LYS A 18 -11.64 -24.98 -13.72
N ASN A 19 -12.88 -25.36 -13.63
CA ASN A 19 -13.95 -24.51 -13.09
C ASN A 19 -13.70 -24.14 -11.62
N GLY A 20 -13.30 -25.10 -10.80
CA GLY A 20 -12.93 -24.87 -9.40
C GLY A 20 -11.76 -23.88 -9.24
N SER A 21 -10.75 -24.00 -10.09
CA SER A 21 -9.59 -23.09 -10.11
C SER A 21 -9.99 -21.66 -10.51
N VAL A 22 -10.83 -21.49 -11.53
CA VAL A 22 -11.34 -20.18 -11.98
C VAL A 22 -12.19 -19.51 -10.90
N VAL A 23 -13.06 -20.24 -10.21
CA VAL A 23 -13.83 -19.74 -9.07
C VAL A 23 -12.88 -19.25 -7.95
N GLY A 24 -11.83 -19.99 -7.65
CA GLY A 24 -10.78 -19.60 -6.69
C GLY A 24 -10.10 -18.27 -7.05
N ILE A 25 -9.77 -18.07 -8.34
CA ILE A 25 -9.17 -16.82 -8.83
C ILE A 25 -10.14 -15.64 -8.62
N TRP A 26 -11.42 -15.79 -8.93
CA TRP A 26 -12.41 -14.74 -8.72
C TRP A 26 -12.60 -14.38 -7.25
N ARG A 27 -12.58 -15.37 -6.35
CA ARG A 27 -12.63 -15.16 -4.90
C ARG A 27 -11.39 -14.44 -4.40
N THR A 28 -10.20 -14.75 -4.95
CA THR A 28 -8.94 -14.04 -4.65
C THR A 28 -9.00 -12.59 -5.12
N LEU A 29 -9.52 -12.33 -6.31
CA LEU A 29 -9.75 -10.97 -6.82
C LEU A 29 -10.69 -10.18 -5.90
N ASP A 30 -11.80 -10.77 -5.45
CA ASP A 30 -12.72 -10.10 -4.54
C ASP A 30 -12.11 -9.76 -3.19
N ALA A 31 -11.43 -10.70 -2.56
CA ALA A 31 -10.74 -10.47 -1.29
C ALA A 31 -9.65 -9.41 -1.41
N SER A 32 -8.87 -9.43 -2.51
CA SER A 32 -7.80 -8.46 -2.75
C SER A 32 -8.35 -7.08 -3.11
N ALA A 33 -9.47 -6.98 -3.82
CA ALA A 33 -10.17 -5.72 -4.09
C ALA A 33 -10.61 -5.03 -2.80
N ASN A 34 -11.25 -5.75 -1.89
CA ASN A 34 -11.67 -5.21 -0.60
C ASN A 34 -10.46 -4.76 0.23
N ARG A 35 -9.43 -5.61 0.38
CA ARG A 35 -8.21 -5.30 1.14
C ARG A 35 -7.48 -4.07 0.60
N SER A 36 -7.37 -3.91 -0.72
CA SER A 36 -6.72 -2.76 -1.32
C SER A 36 -7.51 -1.48 -1.10
N ALA A 37 -8.83 -1.50 -1.29
CA ALA A 37 -9.70 -0.35 -1.09
C ALA A 37 -9.69 0.14 0.38
N GLU A 38 -9.79 -0.78 1.33
CA GLU A 38 -9.74 -0.50 2.77
C GLU A 38 -8.37 0.08 3.17
N ALA A 39 -7.28 -0.53 2.71
CA ALA A 39 -5.93 -0.08 3.03
C ALA A 39 -5.65 1.32 2.48
N VAL A 40 -6.00 1.60 1.22
CA VAL A 40 -5.82 2.93 0.62
C VAL A 40 -6.69 3.97 1.33
N ARG A 41 -7.89 3.60 1.82
CA ARG A 41 -8.72 4.50 2.62
C ARG A 41 -8.04 4.91 3.92
N VAL A 42 -7.43 3.97 4.63
CA VAL A 42 -6.67 4.27 5.86
C VAL A 42 -5.46 5.18 5.55
N LEU A 43 -4.76 4.95 4.44
CA LEU A 43 -3.67 5.83 4.01
C LEU A 43 -4.17 7.26 3.74
N GLU A 44 -5.28 7.42 2.98
CA GLU A 44 -5.90 8.71 2.70
C GLU A 44 -6.24 9.46 4.00
N ASP A 45 -6.86 8.78 4.96
CA ASP A 45 -7.28 9.37 6.23
C ASP A 45 -6.07 9.82 7.08
N ILE A 46 -4.99 9.05 7.14
CA ILE A 46 -3.76 9.45 7.83
C ILE A 46 -3.11 10.67 7.16
N LEU A 47 -2.98 10.66 5.83
CA LEU A 47 -2.40 11.77 5.07
C LEU A 47 -3.22 13.06 5.25
N ARG A 48 -4.53 12.93 5.29
CA ARG A 48 -5.46 14.06 5.42
C ARG A 48 -5.53 14.61 6.83
N PHE A 49 -5.74 13.76 7.83
CA PHE A 49 -6.10 14.19 9.19
C PHE A 49 -4.92 14.22 10.16
N CYS A 50 -3.90 13.38 9.94
CA CYS A 50 -2.74 13.31 10.83
C CYS A 50 -1.55 14.11 10.29
N LEU A 51 -1.25 14.00 8.99
CA LEU A 51 -0.16 14.73 8.37
C LEU A 51 -0.59 16.08 7.82
N ASN A 52 -1.89 16.31 7.62
CA ASN A 52 -2.47 17.51 7.02
C ASN A 52 -1.82 17.87 5.67
N ASP A 53 -1.44 16.85 4.89
CA ASP A 53 -0.79 17.00 3.59
C ASP A 53 -1.82 16.90 2.46
N ALA A 54 -2.13 18.05 1.87
CA ALA A 54 -3.13 18.18 0.83
C ALA A 54 -2.72 17.49 -0.49
N PHE A 55 -1.40 17.44 -0.79
CA PHE A 55 -0.91 16.82 -2.02
C PHE A 55 -0.99 15.30 -1.92
N LEU A 56 -0.39 14.70 -0.90
CA LEU A 56 -0.40 13.25 -0.71
C LEU A 56 -1.81 12.71 -0.46
N SER A 57 -2.66 13.48 0.25
CA SER A 57 -4.07 13.12 0.44
C SER A 57 -4.83 13.05 -0.89
N ARG A 58 -4.60 14.00 -1.82
CA ARG A 58 -5.19 13.95 -3.16
C ARG A 58 -4.69 12.75 -3.97
N GLU A 59 -3.40 12.42 -3.88
CA GLU A 59 -2.85 11.24 -4.54
C GLU A 59 -3.47 9.94 -4.03
N ALA A 60 -3.58 9.76 -2.73
CA ALA A 60 -4.25 8.60 -2.15
C ALA A 60 -5.72 8.52 -2.58
N LYS A 61 -6.42 9.65 -2.59
CA LYS A 61 -7.80 9.74 -3.09
C LYS A 61 -7.90 9.37 -4.57
N ALA A 62 -6.98 9.84 -5.41
CA ALA A 62 -6.95 9.48 -6.84
C ALA A 62 -6.77 7.98 -7.03
N ILE A 63 -5.81 7.35 -6.34
CA ILE A 63 -5.60 5.90 -6.37
C ILE A 63 -6.88 5.16 -5.97
N ARG A 64 -7.54 5.58 -4.89
CA ARG A 64 -8.78 4.97 -4.43
C ARG A 64 -9.92 5.09 -5.45
N HIS A 65 -10.05 6.24 -6.09
CA HIS A 65 -11.06 6.46 -7.14
C HIS A 65 -10.79 5.59 -8.36
N GLU A 66 -9.54 5.49 -8.81
CA GLU A 66 -9.17 4.64 -9.94
C GLU A 66 -9.44 3.16 -9.64
N LEU A 67 -9.11 2.68 -8.43
CA LEU A 67 -9.51 1.34 -7.98
C LEU A 67 -11.02 1.16 -8.06
N ALA A 68 -11.82 2.13 -7.60
CA ALA A 68 -13.27 2.06 -7.65
C ALA A 68 -13.80 1.99 -9.08
N VAL A 69 -13.23 2.76 -10.01
CA VAL A 69 -13.58 2.73 -11.45
C VAL A 69 -13.26 1.36 -12.05
N ILE A 70 -12.08 0.79 -11.76
CA ILE A 70 -11.73 -0.55 -12.24
C ILE A 70 -12.70 -1.58 -11.67
N PHE A 71 -13.01 -1.53 -10.38
CA PHE A 71 -13.90 -2.49 -9.73
C PHE A 71 -15.36 -2.38 -10.17
N ALA A 72 -15.78 -1.23 -10.70
CA ALA A 72 -17.13 -1.03 -11.24
C ALA A 72 -17.32 -1.64 -12.65
N ARG A 73 -16.25 -2.07 -13.33
CA ARG A 73 -16.35 -2.69 -14.65
C ARG A 73 -17.22 -3.94 -14.63
N GLU A 74 -17.99 -4.12 -15.70
CA GLU A 74 -18.92 -5.24 -15.83
C GLU A 74 -18.20 -6.60 -15.86
N ASP A 75 -17.06 -6.67 -16.54
CA ASP A 75 -16.24 -7.88 -16.64
C ASP A 75 -15.57 -8.30 -15.32
N LEU A 76 -15.61 -7.46 -14.29
CA LEU A 76 -15.13 -7.77 -12.93
C LEU A 76 -16.26 -8.12 -11.94
N GLN A 77 -17.55 -8.04 -12.33
CA GLN A 77 -18.67 -8.29 -11.42
C GLN A 77 -18.81 -9.76 -10.99
N ALA A 78 -18.21 -10.69 -11.75
CA ALA A 78 -18.16 -12.11 -11.38
C ALA A 78 -17.53 -12.32 -9.99
N ARG A 79 -16.56 -11.49 -9.58
CA ARG A 79 -15.91 -11.55 -8.26
C ARG A 79 -16.93 -11.46 -7.10
N ILE A 80 -17.93 -10.57 -7.21
CA ILE A 80 -18.96 -10.39 -6.18
C ILE A 80 -19.92 -11.56 -6.15
N ARG A 81 -20.33 -12.04 -7.32
CA ARG A 81 -21.27 -13.17 -7.44
C ARG A 81 -20.69 -14.48 -6.91
N LEU A 82 -19.38 -14.66 -7.00
CA LEU A 82 -18.66 -15.86 -6.58
C LEU A 82 -18.10 -15.76 -5.15
N ARG A 83 -18.41 -14.68 -4.43
CA ARG A 83 -18.01 -14.50 -3.02
C ARG A 83 -18.62 -15.60 -2.16
N ASP A 84 -17.78 -16.27 -1.37
CA ASP A 84 -18.22 -17.30 -0.42
C ASP A 84 -17.44 -17.12 0.90
N VAL A 85 -18.04 -16.41 1.83
CA VAL A 85 -17.45 -16.13 3.14
C VAL A 85 -17.56 -17.33 4.08
N LEU A 86 -18.62 -18.12 3.94
CA LEU A 86 -18.92 -19.23 4.87
C LEU A 86 -17.95 -20.41 4.69
N ARG A 87 -17.42 -20.59 3.48
CA ARG A 87 -16.46 -21.66 3.16
C ARG A 87 -15.01 -21.15 3.09
N ASP A 88 -14.74 -19.94 3.57
CA ASP A 88 -13.37 -19.40 3.61
C ASP A 88 -12.58 -20.05 4.74
N VAL A 89 -11.62 -20.89 4.38
CA VAL A 89 -10.72 -21.57 5.32
C VAL A 89 -9.87 -20.56 6.14
N GLY A 90 -9.70 -19.34 5.65
CA GLY A 90 -8.96 -18.27 6.34
C GLY A 90 -9.69 -17.73 7.57
N VAL A 91 -11.02 -17.82 7.62
CA VAL A 91 -11.82 -17.31 8.74
C VAL A 91 -11.53 -18.05 10.05
N SER A 92 -11.27 -19.34 9.97
CA SER A 92 -10.95 -20.20 11.13
C SER A 92 -9.45 -20.28 11.46
N SER A 93 -8.59 -19.74 10.60
CA SER A 93 -7.14 -19.81 10.81
C SER A 93 -6.72 -18.90 11.97
N LYS A 94 -6.22 -19.50 13.08
CA LYS A 94 -5.64 -18.76 14.19
C LYS A 94 -4.23 -18.32 13.82
N VAL A 95 -4.07 -17.05 13.48
CA VAL A 95 -2.74 -16.44 13.29
C VAL A 95 -2.22 -15.94 14.64
N ALA A 96 -0.89 -16.00 14.84
CA ALA A 96 -0.23 -15.41 16.00
C ALA A 96 -0.70 -13.96 16.22
N LYS A 97 -0.84 -13.54 17.48
CA LYS A 97 -1.30 -12.18 17.84
C LYS A 97 -0.43 -11.14 17.10
N THR A 98 -1.07 -10.31 16.31
CA THR A 98 -0.40 -9.17 15.70
C THR A 98 0.11 -8.24 16.81
N PRO A 99 1.39 -7.85 16.81
CA PRO A 99 1.90 -6.93 17.82
C PRO A 99 1.12 -5.61 17.79
N PRO A 100 0.90 -4.96 18.97
CA PRO A 100 0.20 -3.69 19.03
C PRO A 100 0.95 -2.63 18.22
N ARG A 101 0.21 -1.81 17.50
CA ARG A 101 0.77 -0.66 16.79
C ARG A 101 0.73 0.54 17.71
N THR A 102 1.89 0.98 18.16
CA THR A 102 2.03 2.07 19.14
C THR A 102 2.22 3.44 18.51
N GLU A 103 2.54 3.49 17.22
CA GLU A 103 2.84 4.73 16.50
C GLU A 103 2.10 4.78 15.16
N MET A 104 1.76 6.00 14.73
CA MET A 104 1.09 6.25 13.45
C MET A 104 1.90 5.70 12.26
N ARG A 105 3.24 5.82 12.29
CA ARG A 105 4.10 5.26 11.24
C ARG A 105 3.90 3.76 11.04
N HIS A 106 3.66 3.01 12.12
CA HIS A 106 3.43 1.57 12.03
C HIS A 106 2.06 1.26 11.41
N VAL A 107 1.05 2.10 11.69
CA VAL A 107 -0.27 1.97 11.05
C VAL A 107 -0.18 2.29 9.57
N PHE A 108 0.53 3.36 9.21
CA PHE A 108 0.73 3.78 7.82
C PHE A 108 1.47 2.71 7.03
N ALA A 109 2.66 2.29 7.48
CA ALA A 109 3.49 1.28 6.80
C ALA A 109 2.75 -0.06 6.61
N ALA A 110 2.00 -0.51 7.63
CA ALA A 110 1.25 -1.76 7.52
C ALA A 110 0.10 -1.67 6.50
N ASN A 111 -0.54 -0.50 6.34
CA ASN A 111 -1.58 -0.33 5.32
C ASN A 111 -0.98 -0.10 3.93
N ALA A 112 0.16 0.57 3.79
CA ALA A 112 0.89 0.68 2.53
C ALA A 112 1.33 -0.72 2.02
N ALA A 113 1.88 -1.54 2.89
CA ALA A 113 2.22 -2.92 2.57
C ALA A 113 0.97 -3.75 2.20
N ARG A 114 -0.15 -3.62 2.94
CA ARG A 114 -1.40 -4.31 2.62
C ARG A 114 -1.94 -3.87 1.26
N ALA A 115 -1.94 -2.58 0.94
CA ALA A 115 -2.37 -2.05 -0.34
C ALA A 115 -1.52 -2.61 -1.48
N SER A 116 -0.20 -2.50 -1.40
CA SER A 116 0.71 -2.96 -2.45
C SER A 116 0.63 -4.48 -2.68
N GLN A 117 0.57 -5.29 -1.61
CA GLN A 117 0.42 -6.74 -1.70
C GLN A 117 -0.93 -7.15 -2.30
N SER A 118 -2.02 -6.49 -1.89
CA SER A 118 -3.35 -6.77 -2.44
C SER A 118 -3.44 -6.38 -3.90
N ILE A 119 -2.87 -5.23 -4.30
CA ILE A 119 -2.81 -4.81 -5.71
C ILE A 119 -1.94 -5.77 -6.51
N ARG A 120 -0.84 -6.30 -5.96
CA ARG A 120 -0.06 -7.35 -6.62
C ARG A 120 -0.88 -8.62 -6.88
N SER A 121 -1.67 -9.06 -5.91
CA SER A 121 -2.59 -10.20 -6.09
C SER A 121 -3.63 -9.93 -7.18
N LEU A 122 -4.17 -8.69 -7.24
CA LEU A 122 -5.08 -8.26 -8.32
C LEU A 122 -4.39 -8.30 -9.68
N GLU A 123 -3.17 -7.80 -9.79
CA GLU A 123 -2.35 -7.82 -11.00
C GLU A 123 -2.15 -9.26 -11.51
N GLU A 124 -1.72 -10.19 -10.65
CA GLU A 124 -1.47 -11.57 -11.05
C GLU A 124 -2.74 -12.33 -11.42
N CYS A 125 -3.79 -12.21 -10.60
CA CYS A 125 -5.05 -12.91 -10.87
C CYS A 125 -5.78 -12.35 -12.09
N SER A 126 -5.71 -11.04 -12.34
CA SER A 126 -6.34 -10.43 -13.52
C SER A 126 -5.74 -10.91 -14.83
N ARG A 127 -4.45 -11.27 -14.88
CA ARG A 127 -3.81 -11.85 -16.06
C ARG A 127 -4.54 -13.09 -16.59
N LEU A 128 -5.17 -13.83 -15.69
CA LEU A 128 -5.83 -15.10 -16.01
C LEU A 128 -7.29 -14.92 -16.45
N VAL A 129 -8.00 -13.91 -15.94
CA VAL A 129 -9.45 -13.80 -16.14
C VAL A 129 -9.89 -12.48 -16.77
N VAL A 130 -9.18 -11.37 -16.56
CA VAL A 130 -9.47 -10.05 -17.16
C VAL A 130 -8.14 -9.32 -17.48
N PRO A 131 -7.35 -9.76 -18.47
CA PRO A 131 -6.03 -9.18 -18.74
C PRO A 131 -6.03 -7.68 -19.05
N ALA A 132 -7.16 -7.15 -19.52
CA ALA A 132 -7.32 -5.73 -19.89
C ALA A 132 -7.07 -4.75 -18.73
N VAL A 133 -7.18 -5.18 -17.45
CA VAL A 133 -6.98 -4.31 -16.27
C VAL A 133 -5.62 -4.51 -15.60
N THR A 134 -4.83 -5.48 -16.05
CA THR A 134 -3.55 -5.84 -15.40
C THR A 134 -2.58 -4.67 -15.33
N ALA A 135 -2.38 -3.95 -16.45
CA ALA A 135 -1.48 -2.80 -16.50
C ALA A 135 -1.93 -1.66 -15.57
N SER A 136 -3.23 -1.47 -15.40
CA SER A 136 -3.76 -0.48 -14.46
C SER A 136 -3.42 -0.83 -13.01
N PHE A 137 -3.53 -2.09 -12.62
CA PHE A 137 -3.11 -2.53 -11.28
C PHE A 137 -1.61 -2.37 -11.05
N GLU A 138 -0.78 -2.68 -12.05
CA GLU A 138 0.66 -2.46 -11.97
C GLU A 138 1.00 -0.99 -11.73
N GLN A 139 0.41 -0.06 -12.50
CA GLN A 139 0.61 1.38 -12.34
C GLN A 139 0.17 1.86 -10.95
N LEU A 140 -0.99 1.42 -10.47
CA LEU A 140 -1.47 1.77 -9.13
C LEU A 140 -0.52 1.28 -8.03
N ARG A 141 0.05 0.09 -8.18
CA ARG A 141 1.02 -0.47 -7.22
C ARG A 141 2.29 0.39 -7.13
N TYR A 142 2.84 0.85 -8.24
CA TYR A 142 4.00 1.76 -8.23
C TYR A 142 3.67 3.12 -7.62
N ARG A 143 2.44 3.62 -7.83
CA ARG A 143 1.99 4.85 -7.16
C ARG A 143 1.88 4.68 -5.65
N ILE A 144 1.44 3.52 -5.16
CA ILE A 144 1.46 3.22 -3.72
C ILE A 144 2.89 3.25 -3.17
N TYR A 145 3.87 2.69 -3.87
CA TYR A 145 5.28 2.76 -3.43
C TYR A 145 5.80 4.20 -3.36
N SER A 146 5.45 5.04 -4.34
CA SER A 146 5.83 6.46 -4.35
C SER A 146 5.17 7.23 -3.20
N LEU A 147 3.89 6.97 -2.95
CA LEU A 147 3.12 7.55 -1.86
C LEU A 147 3.71 7.15 -0.49
N GLU A 148 4.02 5.88 -0.31
CA GLU A 148 4.63 5.35 0.91
C GLU A 148 5.97 6.02 1.19
N LYS A 149 6.86 6.07 0.19
CA LYS A 149 8.17 6.72 0.33
C LYS A 149 8.04 8.19 0.75
N ALA A 150 7.17 8.95 0.10
CA ALA A 150 6.97 10.36 0.39
C ALA A 150 6.41 10.57 1.81
N ALA A 151 5.36 9.85 2.19
CA ALA A 151 4.74 9.94 3.50
C ALA A 151 5.70 9.52 4.62
N MET A 152 6.43 8.41 4.46
CA MET A 152 7.39 7.95 5.46
C MET A 152 8.55 8.93 5.66
N THR A 153 8.96 9.62 4.58
CA THR A 153 9.96 10.71 4.68
C THR A 153 9.43 11.86 5.53
N ILE A 154 8.19 12.29 5.32
CA ILE A 154 7.55 13.37 6.11
C ILE A 154 7.41 12.95 7.58
N ILE A 155 6.86 11.77 7.86
CA ILE A 155 6.67 11.25 9.22
C ILE A 155 8.01 11.19 9.97
N THR A 156 9.05 10.68 9.30
CA THR A 156 10.39 10.59 9.90
C THR A 156 10.99 11.96 10.16
N SER A 157 10.82 12.92 9.24
CA SER A 157 11.33 14.29 9.37
C SER A 157 10.60 15.03 10.48
N GLN A 158 9.28 14.92 10.58
CA GLN A 158 8.51 15.52 11.67
C GLN A 158 8.97 15.02 13.03
N ASN A 159 9.19 13.71 13.18
CA ASN A 159 9.69 13.14 14.43
C ASN A 159 11.10 13.64 14.80
N LYS A 160 11.99 13.81 13.80
CA LYS A 160 13.34 14.36 14.03
C LYS A 160 13.31 15.84 14.42
N LEU A 161 12.33 16.58 13.92
CA LEU A 161 12.20 18.03 14.16
C LEU A 161 11.34 18.36 15.38
N ALA A 162 10.62 17.40 15.96
CA ALA A 162 9.66 17.63 17.05
C ALA A 162 10.28 18.33 18.28
N ASP A 163 11.56 18.04 18.58
CA ASP A 163 12.28 18.61 19.72
C ASP A 163 13.17 19.80 19.35
N ILE A 164 13.02 20.33 18.13
CA ILE A 164 13.82 21.43 17.63
C ILE A 164 12.99 22.72 17.61
N SER A 165 13.23 23.58 18.59
CA SER A 165 12.55 24.88 18.71
C SER A 165 13.29 26.05 18.05
N LEU A 166 14.58 25.85 17.69
CA LEU A 166 15.42 26.88 17.11
C LEU A 166 16.26 26.30 15.95
N CYS A 167 16.18 26.97 14.80
CA CYS A 167 17.08 26.77 13.67
C CYS A 167 17.94 28.01 13.47
N VAL A 168 19.26 27.87 13.48
CA VAL A 168 20.22 28.96 13.23
C VAL A 168 20.67 28.91 11.79
N LEU A 169 20.52 30.01 11.05
CA LEU A 169 21.02 30.18 9.69
C LEU A 169 22.43 30.72 9.75
N LEU A 170 23.39 30.09 9.10
CA LEU A 170 24.76 30.53 9.01
C LEU A 170 25.14 30.75 7.56
N ASP A 171 25.70 31.93 7.27
CA ASP A 171 26.35 32.26 5.99
C ASP A 171 27.79 31.73 5.98
N VAL A 172 28.22 31.18 4.85
CA VAL A 172 29.55 30.52 4.71
C VAL A 172 30.68 31.52 4.40
N ASP A 173 30.39 32.81 4.21
CA ASP A 173 31.33 33.86 3.82
C ASP A 173 32.37 34.24 4.92
N GLN A 174 32.43 33.46 6.01
CA GLN A 174 33.36 33.72 7.11
C GLN A 174 34.64 32.87 7.00
N PRO A 175 35.79 33.36 7.53
CA PRO A 175 37.01 32.55 7.60
C PRO A 175 36.75 31.21 8.30
N GLN A 176 37.28 30.11 7.76
CA GLN A 176 37.00 28.74 8.22
C GLN A 176 37.25 28.53 9.73
N THR A 177 38.21 29.24 10.32
CA THR A 177 38.51 29.18 11.76
C THR A 177 37.42 29.83 12.60
N GLU A 178 36.94 30.99 12.19
CA GLU A 178 35.84 31.71 12.88
C GLU A 178 34.54 30.95 12.76
N PHE A 179 34.25 30.40 11.58
CA PHE A 179 33.07 29.55 11.34
C PHE A 179 33.07 28.34 12.27
N LYS A 180 34.17 27.59 12.39
CA LYS A 180 34.31 26.46 13.29
C LYS A 180 34.09 26.83 14.75
N MET A 181 34.62 27.96 15.19
CA MET A 181 34.44 28.45 16.55
C MET A 181 32.98 28.85 16.83
N LEU A 182 32.32 29.47 15.85
CA LEU A 182 30.91 29.84 15.98
C LEU A 182 30.02 28.58 16.09
N VAL A 183 30.21 27.60 15.22
CA VAL A 183 29.49 26.32 15.27
C VAL A 183 29.71 25.63 16.62
N ALA A 184 30.95 25.59 17.13
CA ALA A 184 31.26 24.99 18.42
C ALA A 184 30.52 25.69 19.60
N LYS A 185 30.45 27.03 19.58
CA LYS A 185 29.71 27.84 20.57
C LYS A 185 28.20 27.57 20.50
N LEU A 186 27.62 27.45 19.28
CA LEU A 186 26.20 27.15 19.09
C LEU A 186 25.84 25.74 19.60
N LEU A 187 26.67 24.75 19.32
CA LEU A 187 26.50 23.39 19.83
C LEU A 187 26.63 23.36 21.36
N ALA A 188 27.59 24.08 21.95
CA ALA A 188 27.72 24.19 23.40
C ALA A 188 26.53 24.90 24.07
N ALA A 189 25.89 25.83 23.34
CA ALA A 189 24.64 26.48 23.78
C ALA A 189 23.39 25.63 23.59
N GLY A 190 23.52 24.41 23.08
CA GLY A 190 22.39 23.46 22.92
C GLY A 190 21.59 23.65 21.63
N VAL A 191 22.10 24.38 20.64
CA VAL A 191 21.46 24.50 19.32
C VAL A 191 21.48 23.14 18.63
N LYS A 192 20.28 22.62 18.31
CA LYS A 192 20.11 21.31 17.70
C LYS A 192 19.99 21.33 16.17
N MET A 193 19.75 22.49 15.57
CA MET A 193 19.58 22.63 14.12
C MET A 193 20.33 23.86 13.61
N ILE A 194 21.20 23.63 12.64
CA ILE A 194 21.95 24.68 11.94
C ILE A 194 21.73 24.46 10.45
N GLN A 195 21.37 25.51 9.73
CA GLN A 195 21.25 25.51 8.27
C GLN A 195 22.34 26.37 7.68
N LEU A 196 23.15 25.82 6.77
CA LEU A 196 24.13 26.58 6.00
C LEU A 196 23.44 27.19 4.78
N ARG A 197 23.77 28.43 4.48
CA ARG A 197 23.32 29.17 3.31
C ARG A 197 24.52 29.60 2.50
N ASP A 198 24.59 29.17 1.22
CA ASP A 198 25.55 29.63 0.21
C ASP A 198 25.04 30.87 -0.52
#